data_34125f81363f9ebfad857e86ab9a32cc
#
_entry.id   34125f81363f9ebfad857e86ab9a32cc
#
_cell.length_a   1.000
_cell.length_b   1.000
_cell.length_c   1.000
_cell.angle_alpha   90.00
_cell.angle_beta   90.00
_cell.angle_gamma   90.00
#
_symmetry.space_group_name_H-M   'P 1'
#
loop_
_entity.id
_entity.type
_entity.pdbx_description
1 polymer ?
#
loop_
_entity_poly.entity_id
_entity_poly.type
_entity_poly.pdbx_seq_one_letter_code
_entity_poly.pdbx_strand_id
1 'polypeptide(L)'
;MTSGDIRAACPQPPQSPCEVALIPAQHTAEDDILDVAPPAVPFPGAEPTAPRRRPTVAAVAWLVALALAGATGAASPSQELGTSRTAPVDRADDRIGAIFSGGLSGTHYCSASIIDSPRGNMIVTAAHCLSGDDGDKVFVPGYRDGTAPHGVWQITQTVEDPAWTSSADPDVDVAFALVAPLGGRSLQQTLGANRLAVDEGFDHVVTITGYPGATDLPITCSDLVNQFSSTQMRIDCTGYSDGTSGSPWLIPGQAGPSHDEGEVIGVIGGFETGGYTDDVSYSSYFGDRVGDLYRAAVADDAKR
;
A
#
# COMPACT_ATOMS: atom_id res chain seq x y z
N MET A 1 -52.75 8.46 46.40
CA MET A 1 -52.06 7.18 46.60
C MET A 1 -50.84 7.25 45.71
N THR A 2 -49.86 7.75 46.21
CA THR A 2 -48.41 7.65 46.38
C THR A 2 -47.69 6.96 45.24
N SER A 3 -47.11 7.82 44.41
CA SER A 3 -46.04 7.58 43.47
C SER A 3 -44.76 7.18 44.24
N GLY A 4 -44.15 6.06 43.90
CA GLY A 4 -42.89 5.58 44.46
C GLY A 4 -41.76 5.74 43.44
N ASP A 5 -40.89 6.71 43.68
CA ASP A 5 -39.61 6.88 42.94
C ASP A 5 -38.63 5.78 43.32
N ILE A 6 -38.23 4.98 42.34
CA ILE A 6 -37.09 4.07 42.44
C ILE A 6 -35.89 4.71 41.78
N ARG A 7 -35.00 5.30 42.60
CA ARG A 7 -33.67 5.73 42.14
C ARG A 7 -32.74 4.52 42.14
N ALA A 8 -32.28 4.10 40.94
CA ALA A 8 -31.19 3.17 40.81
C ALA A 8 -29.86 3.88 41.13
N ALA A 9 -29.14 3.35 42.11
CA ALA A 9 -27.79 3.84 42.46
C ALA A 9 -26.76 3.15 41.55
N CYS A 10 -25.95 3.95 40.85
CA CYS A 10 -24.76 3.46 40.17
C CYS A 10 -23.65 3.12 41.18
N PRO A 11 -23.00 1.95 41.09
CA PRO A 11 -21.80 1.65 41.87
C PRO A 11 -20.57 2.37 41.27
N GLN A 12 -19.82 3.05 42.14
CA GLN A 12 -18.53 3.66 41.80
C GLN A 12 -17.43 2.59 41.67
N PRO A 13 -16.43 2.74 40.76
CA PRO A 13 -15.29 1.86 40.69
C PRO A 13 -14.26 2.16 41.81
N PRO A 14 -13.50 1.14 42.25
CA PRO A 14 -12.49 1.33 43.29
C PRO A 14 -11.27 2.09 42.77
N GLN A 15 -10.85 3.13 43.51
CA GLN A 15 -9.60 3.82 43.32
C GLN A 15 -8.48 3.00 43.99
N SER A 16 -7.51 2.54 43.23
CA SER A 16 -6.24 2.05 43.76
C SER A 16 -5.09 2.77 43.04
N PRO A 17 -4.12 3.34 43.77
CA PRO A 17 -2.98 3.98 43.17
C PRO A 17 -1.99 2.91 42.67
N CYS A 18 -1.60 2.98 41.39
CA CYS A 18 -0.48 2.21 40.85
C CYS A 18 0.82 2.86 41.33
N GLU A 19 1.51 2.16 42.21
CA GLU A 19 2.86 2.47 42.64
C GLU A 19 3.84 2.06 41.52
N VAL A 20 4.51 3.08 40.94
CA VAL A 20 5.52 2.85 39.90
C VAL A 20 6.82 2.46 40.59
N ALA A 21 7.19 1.19 40.54
CA ALA A 21 8.49 0.72 40.99
C ALA A 21 9.58 1.12 40.00
N LEU A 22 10.46 2.03 40.43
CA LEU A 22 11.70 2.37 39.73
C LEU A 22 12.69 1.20 39.82
N ILE A 23 13.00 0.59 38.68
CA ILE A 23 14.10 -0.38 38.56
C ILE A 23 15.41 0.38 38.37
N PRO A 24 16.46 0.17 39.18
CA PRO A 24 17.73 0.85 39.01
C PRO A 24 18.49 0.24 37.81
N ALA A 25 19.02 1.12 36.93
CA ALA A 25 19.91 0.76 35.84
C ALA A 25 21.19 0.13 36.38
N GLN A 26 21.50 -1.08 35.95
CA GLN A 26 22.80 -1.70 36.17
C GLN A 26 23.73 -1.28 35.03
N HIS A 27 24.79 -0.57 35.40
CA HIS A 27 25.97 -0.34 34.57
C HIS A 27 26.66 -1.69 34.31
N THR A 28 26.84 -2.04 33.07
CA THR A 28 27.81 -3.06 32.64
C THR A 28 28.87 -2.42 31.78
N ALA A 29 30.10 -2.83 32.13
CA ALA A 29 31.40 -2.33 31.74
C ALA A 29 31.60 -2.19 30.20
N GLU A 30 32.38 -1.15 29.87
CA GLU A 30 33.06 -0.96 28.60
C GLU A 30 34.04 -2.12 28.39
N ASP A 31 33.87 -2.88 27.32
CA ASP A 31 34.88 -3.76 26.79
C ASP A 31 35.62 -3.04 25.64
N ASP A 32 36.90 -2.76 25.91
CA ASP A 32 37.93 -2.29 24.99
C ASP A 32 38.01 -3.20 23.75
N ILE A 33 37.59 -2.76 22.60
CA ILE A 33 37.89 -3.38 21.30
C ILE A 33 39.14 -2.67 20.74
N LEU A 34 40.28 -3.36 20.85
CA LEU A 34 41.54 -3.01 20.23
C LEU A 34 41.38 -2.89 18.71
N ASP A 35 41.69 -1.71 18.20
CA ASP A 35 41.82 -1.35 16.80
C ASP A 35 43.03 -2.08 16.19
N VAL A 36 42.78 -3.15 15.44
CA VAL A 36 43.81 -3.87 14.68
C VAL A 36 43.68 -3.50 13.21
N ALA A 37 44.53 -2.60 12.76
CA ALA A 37 44.66 -2.24 11.35
C ALA A 37 45.14 -3.44 10.50
N PRO A 38 44.57 -3.69 9.31
CA PRO A 38 45.04 -4.72 8.40
C PRO A 38 46.37 -4.31 7.73
N PRO A 39 47.25 -5.28 7.42
CA PRO A 39 48.57 -5.01 6.83
C PRO A 39 48.43 -4.53 5.38
N ALA A 40 49.24 -3.53 5.02
CA ALA A 40 49.37 -2.98 3.69
C ALA A 40 49.94 -4.00 2.70
N VAL A 41 49.28 -4.20 1.58
CA VAL A 41 49.73 -5.03 0.45
C VAL A 41 50.56 -4.14 -0.48
N PRO A 42 51.82 -4.52 -0.84
CA PRO A 42 52.61 -3.72 -1.76
C PRO A 42 52.19 -3.90 -3.21
N PHE A 43 52.01 -2.80 -3.93
CA PHE A 43 51.76 -2.76 -5.38
C PHE A 43 53.07 -3.07 -6.13
N PRO A 44 53.05 -3.91 -7.20
CA PRO A 44 54.18 -4.12 -8.06
C PRO A 44 54.46 -2.90 -8.95
N GLY A 45 55.72 -2.52 -9.03
CA GLY A 45 56.20 -1.35 -9.73
C GLY A 45 55.97 -1.37 -11.25
N ALA A 46 55.71 -0.19 -11.79
CA ALA A 46 55.65 0.06 -13.21
C ALA A 46 57.06 0.11 -13.83
N GLU A 47 57.30 -0.70 -14.84
CA GLU A 47 58.47 -0.58 -15.69
C GLU A 47 58.36 0.57 -16.71
N PRO A 48 59.49 1.27 -17.04
CA PRO A 48 59.47 2.36 -18.00
C PRO A 48 59.56 1.83 -19.44
N THR A 49 58.56 2.12 -20.27
CA THR A 49 58.59 1.84 -21.69
C THR A 49 59.22 3.00 -22.48
N ALA A 50 60.19 2.64 -23.35
CA ALA A 50 60.99 3.51 -24.20
C ALA A 50 60.19 4.24 -25.30
N PRO A 51 60.70 5.35 -25.83
CA PRO A 51 59.98 6.19 -26.80
C PRO A 51 60.00 5.59 -28.21
N ARG A 52 58.82 5.35 -28.81
CA ARG A 52 58.69 4.97 -30.21
C ARG A 52 58.56 6.24 -31.09
N ARG A 53 59.36 6.28 -32.12
CA ARG A 53 59.48 7.33 -33.17
C ARG A 53 58.15 7.42 -33.97
N ARG A 54 57.76 8.66 -34.29
CA ARG A 54 56.67 9.02 -35.19
C ARG A 54 57.06 8.82 -36.68
N PRO A 55 56.20 8.27 -37.52
CA PRO A 55 56.24 8.60 -38.96
C PRO A 55 55.24 9.72 -39.25
N THR A 56 55.71 10.77 -39.91
CA THR A 56 54.93 11.80 -40.57
C THR A 56 54.31 11.18 -41.83
N VAL A 57 53.01 11.24 -41.97
CA VAL A 57 52.32 11.06 -43.26
C VAL A 57 51.22 12.10 -43.37
N ALA A 58 51.22 12.70 -44.57
CA ALA A 58 50.53 13.89 -44.99
C ALA A 58 48.98 13.82 -44.96
N ALA A 59 48.42 14.99 -44.86
CA ALA A 59 47.01 15.33 -44.91
C ALA A 59 46.27 14.77 -46.15
N VAL A 60 45.06 14.23 -45.89
CA VAL A 60 43.93 14.29 -46.83
C VAL A 60 42.69 14.67 -46.01
N ALA A 61 42.24 15.90 -46.20
CA ALA A 61 41.00 16.38 -45.64
C ALA A 61 39.82 15.76 -46.39
N TRP A 62 39.04 14.92 -45.71
CA TRP A 62 37.68 14.62 -46.13
C TRP A 62 36.73 15.16 -45.06
N LEU A 63 36.01 16.23 -45.40
CA LEU A 63 34.86 16.74 -44.66
C LEU A 63 33.71 15.72 -44.77
N VAL A 64 33.54 14.96 -43.75
CA VAL A 64 32.27 14.20 -43.52
C VAL A 64 31.56 14.97 -42.41
N ALA A 65 30.61 15.80 -42.79
CA ALA A 65 29.65 16.40 -41.86
C ALA A 65 28.71 15.27 -41.38
N LEU A 66 29.03 14.62 -40.24
CA LEU A 66 28.10 13.75 -39.54
C LEU A 66 27.14 14.66 -38.78
N ALA A 67 25.91 14.78 -39.30
CA ALA A 67 24.79 15.31 -38.55
C ALA A 67 24.50 14.34 -37.36
N LEU A 68 25.04 14.63 -36.17
CA LEU A 68 24.56 14.02 -34.93
C LEU A 68 23.16 14.58 -34.66
N ALA A 69 22.12 13.87 -35.16
CA ALA A 69 20.80 14.01 -34.62
C ALA A 69 20.86 13.50 -33.18
N GLY A 70 21.01 14.41 -32.22
CA GLY A 70 20.90 14.12 -30.80
C GLY A 70 19.48 13.65 -30.53
N ALA A 71 19.30 12.35 -30.42
CA ALA A 71 18.13 11.79 -29.75
C ALA A 71 18.23 12.20 -28.28
N THR A 72 17.61 13.33 -27.95
CA THR A 72 17.29 13.64 -26.56
C THR A 72 16.23 12.62 -26.13
N GLY A 73 16.67 11.43 -25.73
CA GLY A 73 15.87 10.52 -24.97
C GLY A 73 15.46 11.28 -23.70
N ALA A 74 14.20 11.68 -23.61
CA ALA A 74 13.65 12.13 -22.35
C ALA A 74 13.85 10.96 -21.39
N ALA A 75 14.81 11.07 -20.48
CA ALA A 75 14.93 10.15 -19.38
C ALA A 75 13.60 10.26 -18.62
N SER A 76 12.84 9.18 -18.57
CA SER A 76 11.71 9.10 -17.65
C SER A 76 12.26 9.43 -16.27
N PRO A 77 11.64 10.34 -15.52
CA PRO A 77 12.11 10.65 -14.18
C PRO A 77 12.15 9.31 -13.40
N SER A 78 13.33 8.96 -12.92
CA SER A 78 13.47 7.84 -12.00
C SER A 78 12.56 8.15 -10.82
N GLN A 79 11.58 7.28 -10.55
CA GLN A 79 10.69 7.46 -9.41
C GLN A 79 11.55 7.36 -8.15
N GLU A 80 11.52 8.40 -7.33
CA GLU A 80 12.20 8.41 -6.05
C GLU A 80 11.40 7.51 -5.11
N LEU A 81 12.05 6.45 -4.60
CA LEU A 81 11.42 5.52 -3.67
C LEU A 81 11.08 6.23 -2.36
N GLY A 82 9.98 5.84 -1.73
CA GLY A 82 9.53 6.37 -0.45
C GLY A 82 8.89 7.77 -0.50
N THR A 83 8.91 8.46 -1.64
CA THR A 83 8.32 9.81 -1.76
C THR A 83 6.99 9.75 -2.50
N SER A 84 5.91 10.20 -1.84
CA SER A 84 4.60 10.27 -2.45
C SER A 84 4.44 11.50 -3.35
N ARG A 85 3.58 11.39 -4.33
CA ARG A 85 3.14 12.46 -5.22
C ARG A 85 1.66 12.28 -5.55
N THR A 86 1.00 13.30 -6.06
CA THR A 86 -0.36 13.13 -6.61
C THR A 86 -0.36 12.03 -7.66
N ALA A 87 -1.28 11.08 -7.52
CA ALA A 87 -1.44 9.99 -8.47
C ALA A 87 -1.84 10.52 -9.85
N PRO A 88 -1.32 9.95 -10.96
CA PRO A 88 -1.73 10.33 -12.30
C PRO A 88 -3.21 9.96 -12.56
N VAL A 89 -3.73 10.41 -13.68
CA VAL A 89 -5.04 9.97 -14.18
C VAL A 89 -4.77 8.91 -15.24
N ASP A 90 -4.87 7.65 -14.87
CA ASP A 90 -4.67 6.53 -15.77
C ASP A 90 -5.56 5.33 -15.39
N ARG A 91 -5.55 4.30 -16.26
CA ARG A 91 -6.39 3.12 -16.06
C ARG A 91 -6.01 2.26 -14.86
N ALA A 92 -4.76 2.31 -14.43
CA ALA A 92 -4.30 1.55 -13.27
C ALA A 92 -4.85 2.21 -11.99
N ASP A 93 -4.76 3.53 -11.90
CA ASP A 93 -5.29 4.30 -10.77
C ASP A 93 -6.83 4.32 -10.75
N ASP A 94 -7.51 4.22 -11.91
CA ASP A 94 -8.98 4.10 -11.96
C ASP A 94 -9.53 2.82 -11.29
N ARG A 95 -8.70 1.81 -11.06
CA ARG A 95 -9.08 0.59 -10.31
C ARG A 95 -9.01 0.76 -8.80
N ILE A 96 -8.46 1.87 -8.34
CA ILE A 96 -8.33 2.21 -6.94
C ILE A 96 -9.32 3.34 -6.66
N GLY A 97 -9.97 3.30 -5.52
CA GLY A 97 -11.01 4.27 -5.19
C GLY A 97 -11.11 4.55 -3.71
N ALA A 98 -11.87 5.58 -3.40
CA ALA A 98 -12.19 5.98 -2.04
C ALA A 98 -13.47 5.29 -1.53
N ILE A 99 -13.53 5.00 -0.23
CA ILE A 99 -14.72 4.51 0.45
C ILE A 99 -15.36 5.66 1.23
N PHE A 100 -16.66 5.83 1.05
CA PHE A 100 -17.48 6.83 1.74
C PHE A 100 -18.57 6.15 2.57
N SER A 101 -18.98 6.82 3.66
CA SER A 101 -20.19 6.49 4.41
C SER A 101 -21.32 7.44 4.01
N GLY A 102 -22.47 6.89 3.64
CA GLY A 102 -23.66 7.70 3.26
C GLY A 102 -23.55 8.40 1.91
N GLY A 103 -22.64 7.99 1.01
CA GLY A 103 -22.45 8.56 -0.33
C GLY A 103 -21.51 9.76 -0.38
N LEU A 104 -21.45 10.47 -1.53
CA LEU A 104 -20.49 11.55 -1.81
C LEU A 104 -20.67 12.84 -0.99
N SER A 105 -21.74 12.98 -0.22
CA SER A 105 -21.97 14.17 0.62
C SER A 105 -21.12 14.21 1.88
N GLY A 106 -20.47 13.08 2.24
CA GLY A 106 -19.55 12.95 3.35
C GLY A 106 -18.09 13.03 2.92
N THR A 107 -17.20 12.83 3.88
CA THR A 107 -15.76 12.63 3.61
C THR A 107 -15.50 11.15 3.36
N HIS A 108 -14.56 10.85 2.47
CA HIS A 108 -14.02 9.50 2.38
C HIS A 108 -13.13 9.22 3.60
N TYR A 109 -13.08 7.97 4.00
CA TYR A 109 -12.37 7.55 5.21
C TYR A 109 -11.45 6.35 5.02
N CYS A 110 -11.52 5.70 3.84
CA CYS A 110 -10.69 4.56 3.45
C CYS A 110 -10.50 4.54 1.93
N SER A 111 -9.57 3.71 1.51
CA SER A 111 -9.26 3.38 0.12
C SER A 111 -9.54 1.91 -0.15
N ALA A 112 -9.72 1.52 -1.41
CA ALA A 112 -9.88 0.13 -1.82
C ALA A 112 -9.40 -0.08 -3.25
N SER A 113 -9.18 -1.35 -3.63
CA SER A 113 -8.88 -1.76 -5.01
C SER A 113 -9.93 -2.72 -5.55
N ILE A 114 -10.26 -2.58 -6.83
CA ILE A 114 -11.01 -3.60 -7.57
C ILE A 114 -10.16 -4.86 -7.68
N ILE A 115 -10.74 -6.01 -7.34
CA ILE A 115 -10.08 -7.31 -7.39
C ILE A 115 -10.78 -8.21 -8.41
N ASP A 116 -10.01 -8.95 -9.21
CA ASP A 116 -10.54 -9.94 -10.14
C ASP A 116 -11.41 -10.96 -9.40
N SER A 117 -12.58 -11.21 -9.93
CA SER A 117 -13.51 -12.19 -9.36
C SER A 117 -14.47 -12.72 -10.44
N PRO A 118 -15.04 -13.94 -10.27
CA PRO A 118 -15.86 -14.56 -11.31
C PRO A 118 -17.06 -13.73 -11.78
N ARG A 119 -17.65 -12.90 -10.90
CA ARG A 119 -18.76 -12.00 -11.25
C ARG A 119 -18.34 -10.56 -11.46
N GLY A 120 -17.09 -10.24 -11.16
CA GLY A 120 -16.47 -8.94 -11.41
C GLY A 120 -16.97 -7.79 -10.54
N ASN A 121 -17.48 -8.07 -9.35
CA ASN A 121 -18.04 -7.06 -8.44
C ASN A 121 -17.38 -7.09 -7.06
N MET A 122 -16.08 -7.31 -6.99
CA MET A 122 -15.36 -7.43 -5.72
C MET A 122 -14.30 -6.36 -5.58
N ILE A 123 -14.15 -5.84 -4.36
CA ILE A 123 -13.05 -4.97 -3.94
C ILE A 123 -12.33 -5.58 -2.74
N VAL A 124 -11.05 -5.22 -2.56
CA VAL A 124 -10.24 -5.50 -1.37
C VAL A 124 -9.91 -4.20 -0.66
N THR A 125 -9.95 -4.23 0.68
CA THR A 125 -9.61 -3.10 1.56
C THR A 125 -9.17 -3.63 2.92
N ALA A 126 -8.85 -2.77 3.88
CA ALA A 126 -8.64 -3.17 5.27
C ALA A 126 -9.98 -3.56 5.93
N ALA A 127 -9.94 -4.52 6.86
CA ALA A 127 -11.15 -4.97 7.55
C ALA A 127 -11.71 -3.86 8.46
N HIS A 128 -10.84 -3.07 9.12
CA HIS A 128 -11.29 -1.94 9.93
C HIS A 128 -12.09 -0.89 9.14
N CYS A 129 -11.91 -0.79 7.82
CA CYS A 129 -12.67 0.09 6.94
C CYS A 129 -14.12 -0.34 6.74
N LEU A 130 -14.39 -1.63 6.89
CA LEU A 130 -15.73 -2.18 6.66
C LEU A 130 -16.47 -2.50 7.96
N SER A 131 -15.78 -2.51 9.09
CA SER A 131 -16.35 -2.76 10.41
C SER A 131 -17.31 -1.64 10.83
N GLY A 132 -18.30 -1.98 11.66
CA GLY A 132 -19.29 -1.02 12.15
C GLY A 132 -20.51 -0.88 11.23
N ASP A 133 -21.56 -0.24 11.78
CA ASP A 133 -22.86 -0.04 11.13
C ASP A 133 -23.03 1.44 10.74
N ASP A 134 -22.05 1.99 10.04
CA ASP A 134 -21.98 3.43 9.73
C ASP A 134 -22.87 3.84 8.52
N GLY A 135 -23.90 3.06 8.24
CA GLY A 135 -24.83 3.33 7.13
C GLY A 135 -24.36 2.72 5.80
N ASP A 136 -24.96 3.21 4.70
CA ASP A 136 -24.68 2.73 3.35
C ASP A 136 -23.26 3.11 2.91
N LYS A 137 -22.34 2.16 2.94
CA LYS A 137 -20.96 2.35 2.44
C LYS A 137 -20.95 2.27 0.93
N VAL A 138 -20.21 3.17 0.28
CA VAL A 138 -20.03 3.18 -1.17
C VAL A 138 -18.56 3.23 -1.55
N PHE A 139 -18.22 2.59 -2.66
CA PHE A 139 -16.92 2.64 -3.29
C PHE A 139 -16.97 3.55 -4.50
N VAL A 140 -15.99 4.44 -4.64
CA VAL A 140 -15.90 5.44 -5.73
C VAL A 140 -14.55 5.30 -6.43
N PRO A 141 -14.46 4.47 -7.48
CA PRO A 141 -13.24 4.26 -8.23
C PRO A 141 -12.81 5.52 -8.99
N GLY A 142 -11.50 5.80 -8.97
CA GLY A 142 -10.92 6.98 -9.63
C GLY A 142 -11.40 8.31 -9.04
N TYR A 143 -11.90 8.35 -7.79
CA TYR A 143 -12.37 9.57 -7.13
C TYR A 143 -11.32 10.67 -7.21
N ARG A 144 -11.76 11.89 -7.57
CA ARG A 144 -10.87 13.05 -7.70
C ARG A 144 -11.64 14.36 -7.72
N ASP A 145 -11.17 15.36 -6.98
CA ASP A 145 -11.73 16.73 -6.97
C ASP A 145 -13.26 16.76 -6.76
N GLY A 146 -13.77 15.97 -5.82
CA GLY A 146 -15.19 15.89 -5.53
C GLY A 146 -16.02 15.15 -6.59
N THR A 147 -15.38 14.50 -7.58
CA THR A 147 -16.08 13.83 -8.69
C THR A 147 -15.96 12.32 -8.62
N ALA A 148 -16.99 11.63 -9.12
CA ALA A 148 -17.05 10.17 -9.28
C ALA A 148 -17.06 9.83 -10.79
N PRO A 149 -15.88 9.82 -11.47
CA PRO A 149 -15.82 9.68 -12.93
C PRO A 149 -16.38 8.35 -13.42
N HIS A 150 -16.32 7.32 -12.60
CA HIS A 150 -16.80 5.97 -12.91
C HIS A 150 -18.04 5.56 -12.10
N GLY A 151 -18.70 6.55 -11.48
CA GLY A 151 -19.92 6.35 -10.68
C GLY A 151 -19.65 5.97 -9.23
N VAL A 152 -20.76 5.78 -8.50
CA VAL A 152 -20.81 5.45 -7.09
C VAL A 152 -21.32 4.02 -6.95
N TRP A 153 -20.54 3.13 -6.37
CA TRP A 153 -20.84 1.71 -6.31
C TRP A 153 -21.22 1.32 -4.88
N GLN A 154 -22.46 0.87 -4.69
CA GLN A 154 -22.98 0.49 -3.37
C GLN A 154 -22.29 -0.80 -2.89
N ILE A 155 -21.68 -0.76 -1.71
CA ILE A 155 -21.19 -1.96 -1.02
C ILE A 155 -22.42 -2.68 -0.45
N THR A 156 -22.55 -3.97 -0.76
CA THR A 156 -23.74 -4.75 -0.41
C THR A 156 -23.47 -5.90 0.54
N GLN A 157 -22.20 -6.28 0.69
CA GLN A 157 -21.75 -7.32 1.59
C GLN A 157 -20.27 -7.16 1.89
N THR A 158 -19.89 -7.51 3.12
CA THR A 158 -18.49 -7.61 3.55
C THR A 158 -18.18 -9.05 3.93
N VAL A 159 -16.92 -9.44 3.70
CA VAL A 159 -16.40 -10.76 4.07
C VAL A 159 -15.08 -10.52 4.80
N GLU A 160 -15.10 -10.79 6.10
CA GLU A 160 -14.00 -10.55 7.04
C GLU A 160 -13.59 -11.86 7.69
N ASP A 161 -12.33 -11.93 8.13
CA ASP A 161 -11.85 -13.09 8.89
C ASP A 161 -12.51 -13.14 10.30
N PRO A 162 -12.89 -14.33 10.79
CA PRO A 162 -13.46 -14.48 12.14
C PRO A 162 -12.56 -13.94 13.27
N ALA A 163 -11.24 -13.94 13.13
CA ALA A 163 -10.37 -13.38 14.15
C ALA A 163 -10.42 -11.86 14.16
N TRP A 164 -10.64 -11.22 12.99
CA TRP A 164 -10.93 -9.78 12.96
C TRP A 164 -12.23 -9.47 13.70
N THR A 165 -13.32 -10.10 13.33
CA THR A 165 -14.64 -9.83 13.93
C THR A 165 -14.73 -10.16 15.41
N SER A 166 -13.92 -11.09 15.92
CA SER A 166 -13.94 -11.50 17.34
C SER A 166 -12.98 -10.73 18.23
N SER A 167 -11.85 -10.29 17.73
CA SER A 167 -10.75 -9.71 18.52
C SER A 167 -9.99 -8.56 17.87
N ALA A 168 -10.40 -8.10 16.68
CA ALA A 168 -9.67 -7.11 15.89
C ALA A 168 -8.19 -7.51 15.73
N ASP A 169 -7.93 -8.76 15.38
CA ASP A 169 -6.59 -9.31 15.20
C ASP A 169 -5.88 -8.58 14.03
N PRO A 170 -4.81 -7.81 14.28
CA PRO A 170 -4.14 -7.03 13.25
C PRO A 170 -3.51 -7.89 12.16
N ASP A 171 -3.25 -9.17 12.40
CA ASP A 171 -2.67 -10.08 11.41
C ASP A 171 -3.67 -10.47 10.30
N VAL A 172 -4.92 -10.07 10.44
CA VAL A 172 -6.00 -10.30 9.46
C VAL A 172 -6.84 -9.06 9.18
N ASP A 173 -6.25 -7.88 9.31
CA ASP A 173 -6.90 -6.61 8.96
C ASP A 173 -6.97 -6.43 7.43
N VAL A 174 -7.67 -7.33 6.79
CA VAL A 174 -8.00 -7.35 5.36
C VAL A 174 -9.41 -7.88 5.18
N ALA A 175 -10.18 -7.29 4.26
CA ALA A 175 -11.53 -7.71 3.93
C ALA A 175 -11.81 -7.61 2.45
N PHE A 176 -12.74 -8.44 1.97
CA PHE A 176 -13.33 -8.32 0.64
C PHE A 176 -14.77 -7.79 0.77
N ALA A 177 -15.15 -6.92 -0.15
CA ALA A 177 -16.52 -6.44 -0.22
C ALA A 177 -17.11 -6.64 -1.62
N LEU A 178 -18.40 -6.96 -1.65
CA LEU A 178 -19.17 -7.07 -2.89
C LEU A 178 -19.92 -5.77 -3.13
N VAL A 179 -19.87 -5.28 -4.37
CA VAL A 179 -20.61 -4.08 -4.79
C VAL A 179 -21.76 -4.43 -5.72
N ALA A 180 -22.81 -3.64 -5.69
CA ALA A 180 -23.94 -3.78 -6.63
C ALA A 180 -23.50 -3.39 -8.06
N PRO A 181 -23.93 -4.12 -9.10
CA PRO A 181 -23.73 -3.69 -10.49
C PRO A 181 -24.31 -2.30 -10.74
N LEU A 182 -23.60 -1.47 -11.52
CA LEU A 182 -24.07 -0.13 -11.89
C LEU A 182 -24.47 -0.09 -13.37
N GLY A 183 -25.69 0.31 -13.67
CA GLY A 183 -26.19 0.33 -15.06
C GLY A 183 -26.17 -1.03 -15.75
N GLY A 184 -26.31 -2.12 -14.99
CA GLY A 184 -26.29 -3.50 -15.51
C GLY A 184 -24.91 -4.04 -15.86
N ARG A 185 -23.84 -3.32 -15.53
CA ARG A 185 -22.45 -3.75 -15.73
C ARG A 185 -21.77 -4.03 -14.39
N SER A 186 -20.88 -5.01 -14.37
CA SER A 186 -20.02 -5.23 -13.22
C SER A 186 -18.89 -4.18 -13.14
N LEU A 187 -18.32 -4.03 -11.96
CA LEU A 187 -17.23 -3.10 -11.71
C LEU A 187 -16.01 -3.45 -12.59
N GLN A 188 -15.62 -4.71 -12.66
CA GLN A 188 -14.52 -5.22 -13.48
C GLN A 188 -14.79 -5.06 -14.99
N GLN A 189 -16.03 -5.25 -15.45
CA GLN A 189 -16.41 -4.97 -16.87
C GLN A 189 -16.24 -3.50 -17.23
N THR A 190 -16.29 -2.62 -16.26
CA THR A 190 -16.20 -1.17 -16.48
C THR A 190 -14.75 -0.71 -16.46
N LEU A 191 -13.93 -1.19 -15.53
CA LEU A 191 -12.60 -0.64 -15.22
C LEU A 191 -11.46 -1.67 -15.32
N GLY A 192 -11.76 -2.96 -15.45
CA GLY A 192 -10.79 -4.02 -15.19
C GLY A 192 -10.64 -4.29 -13.69
N ALA A 193 -9.68 -5.11 -13.33
CA ALA A 193 -9.40 -5.45 -11.94
C ALA A 193 -7.91 -5.74 -11.77
N ASN A 194 -7.43 -5.62 -10.54
CA ASN A 194 -6.13 -6.14 -10.14
C ASN A 194 -6.28 -7.59 -9.69
N ARG A 195 -5.22 -8.36 -9.70
CA ARG A 195 -5.23 -9.75 -9.24
C ARG A 195 -4.83 -9.83 -7.78
N LEU A 196 -5.43 -10.72 -7.02
CA LEU A 196 -4.92 -11.08 -5.71
C LEU A 196 -3.71 -12.00 -5.88
N ALA A 197 -2.60 -11.70 -5.22
CA ALA A 197 -1.46 -12.59 -5.10
C ALA A 197 -1.19 -12.89 -3.61
N VAL A 198 -0.82 -14.12 -3.31
CA VAL A 198 -0.53 -14.60 -1.96
C VAL A 198 0.82 -15.30 -1.96
N ASP A 199 1.49 -15.29 -0.80
CA ASP A 199 2.80 -15.93 -0.58
C ASP A 199 3.94 -15.40 -1.47
N GLU A 200 3.85 -14.13 -1.89
CA GLU A 200 4.88 -13.48 -2.73
C GLU A 200 6.17 -13.14 -1.96
N GLY A 201 6.17 -13.18 -0.63
CA GLY A 201 7.33 -12.81 0.19
C GLY A 201 7.44 -11.29 0.42
N PHE A 202 8.68 -10.81 0.69
CA PHE A 202 8.89 -9.43 1.17
C PHE A 202 9.79 -8.58 0.25
N ASP A 203 10.46 -9.16 -0.74
CA ASP A 203 11.51 -8.46 -1.52
C ASP A 203 10.96 -7.85 -2.82
N HIS A 204 9.80 -7.19 -2.76
CA HIS A 204 9.15 -6.57 -3.92
C HIS A 204 9.12 -5.05 -3.79
N VAL A 205 9.37 -4.35 -4.89
CA VAL A 205 8.98 -2.94 -5.01
C VAL A 205 7.52 -2.91 -5.41
N VAL A 206 6.70 -2.30 -4.56
CA VAL A 206 5.26 -2.11 -4.80
C VAL A 206 4.95 -0.64 -5.06
N THR A 207 3.85 -0.41 -5.75
CA THR A 207 3.23 0.91 -5.84
C THR A 207 1.97 0.93 -4.99
N ILE A 208 1.83 1.95 -4.16
CA ILE A 208 0.64 2.18 -3.34
C ILE A 208 -0.05 3.43 -3.87
N THR A 209 -1.34 3.35 -4.13
CA THR A 209 -2.18 4.52 -4.42
C THR A 209 -3.32 4.57 -3.41
N GLY A 210 -3.55 5.73 -2.79
CA GLY A 210 -4.54 5.89 -1.75
C GLY A 210 -5.06 7.31 -1.61
N TYR A 211 -6.10 7.48 -0.81
CA TYR A 211 -6.87 8.71 -0.67
C TYR A 211 -6.74 9.30 0.74
N PRO A 212 -5.77 10.23 0.99
CA PRO A 212 -5.69 10.91 2.28
C PRO A 212 -6.97 11.69 2.57
N GLY A 213 -7.56 11.51 3.74
CA GLY A 213 -8.86 12.07 4.10
C GLY A 213 -8.92 13.61 4.14
N ALA A 214 -7.77 14.26 4.16
CA ALA A 214 -7.67 15.73 4.14
C ALA A 214 -7.75 16.33 2.73
N THR A 215 -7.70 15.52 1.65
CA THR A 215 -7.67 15.98 0.26
C THR A 215 -8.57 15.13 -0.63
N ASP A 216 -9.11 15.73 -1.69
CA ASP A 216 -9.88 15.03 -2.72
C ASP A 216 -9.01 14.48 -3.87
N LEU A 217 -7.69 14.43 -3.66
CA LEU A 217 -6.73 13.92 -4.64
C LEU A 217 -6.01 12.68 -4.10
N PRO A 218 -5.96 11.58 -4.86
CA PRO A 218 -5.17 10.44 -4.47
C PRO A 218 -3.67 10.73 -4.57
N ILE A 219 -2.89 10.09 -3.72
CA ILE A 219 -1.44 10.08 -3.76
C ILE A 219 -0.94 8.69 -4.16
N THR A 220 0.25 8.65 -4.76
CA THR A 220 0.92 7.41 -5.12
C THR A 220 2.39 7.45 -4.72
N CYS A 221 2.91 6.31 -4.29
CA CYS A 221 4.30 6.13 -3.90
C CYS A 221 4.74 4.72 -4.30
N SER A 222 6.04 4.54 -4.57
CA SER A 222 6.61 3.21 -4.71
C SER A 222 7.77 3.06 -3.76
N ASP A 223 7.88 1.90 -3.09
CA ASP A 223 9.03 1.55 -2.27
C ASP A 223 9.16 0.03 -2.12
N LEU A 224 10.26 -0.39 -1.51
CA LEU A 224 10.54 -1.79 -1.20
C LEU A 224 9.71 -2.24 0.01
N VAL A 225 9.06 -3.38 -0.12
CA VAL A 225 8.40 -4.05 1.00
C VAL A 225 9.44 -4.63 1.94
N ASN A 226 9.30 -4.36 3.23
CA ASN A 226 10.15 -4.92 4.29
C ASN A 226 9.32 -5.87 5.17
N GLN A 227 9.94 -6.94 5.62
CA GLN A 227 9.34 -7.81 6.63
C GLN A 227 9.32 -7.08 7.99
N PHE A 228 8.14 -6.88 8.57
CA PHE A 228 8.00 -6.37 9.93
C PHE A 228 7.93 -7.51 10.96
N SER A 229 7.14 -8.54 10.65
CA SER A 229 7.05 -9.79 11.43
C SER A 229 6.84 -10.97 10.48
N SER A 230 6.55 -12.16 11.00
CA SER A 230 6.15 -13.30 10.15
C SER A 230 4.77 -13.13 9.51
N THR A 231 3.95 -12.23 10.04
CA THR A 231 2.54 -12.00 9.66
C THR A 231 2.26 -10.59 9.19
N GLN A 232 3.26 -9.70 9.21
CA GLN A 232 3.11 -8.29 8.88
C GLN A 232 4.22 -7.79 7.97
N MET A 233 3.86 -6.92 7.05
CA MET A 233 4.74 -6.19 6.15
C MET A 233 4.80 -4.71 6.53
N ARG A 234 5.88 -4.03 6.13
CA ARG A 234 6.09 -2.59 6.31
C ARG A 234 6.60 -1.96 5.04
N ILE A 235 6.20 -0.70 4.79
CA ILE A 235 6.71 0.15 3.72
C ILE A 235 6.89 1.58 4.21
N ASP A 236 7.90 2.28 3.69
CA ASP A 236 8.24 3.65 4.06
C ASP A 236 7.84 4.60 2.91
N CYS A 237 6.59 5.06 2.92
CA CYS A 237 6.03 5.98 1.92
C CYS A 237 5.42 7.19 2.61
N THR A 238 5.82 8.41 2.21
CA THR A 238 5.42 9.65 2.89
C THR A 238 3.96 10.02 2.63
N GLY A 239 3.29 10.59 3.64
CA GLY A 239 2.00 11.27 3.51
C GLY A 239 0.77 10.36 3.47
N TYR A 240 0.89 9.10 3.88
CA TYR A 240 -0.24 8.17 3.98
C TYR A 240 -0.97 8.32 5.32
N SER A 241 -1.71 9.42 5.46
CA SER A 241 -2.52 9.75 6.63
C SER A 241 -3.87 9.03 6.66
N ASP A 242 -4.69 9.33 7.66
CA ASP A 242 -6.09 8.85 7.74
C ASP A 242 -6.80 8.94 6.39
N GLY A 243 -7.58 7.94 6.04
CA GLY A 243 -8.24 7.80 4.73
C GLY A 243 -7.49 6.94 3.75
N THR A 244 -6.17 6.75 3.91
CA THR A 244 -5.38 5.86 3.06
C THR A 244 -5.47 4.38 3.48
N SER A 245 -6.08 4.06 4.62
CA SER A 245 -6.40 2.69 5.04
C SER A 245 -7.05 1.90 3.90
N GLY A 246 -6.61 0.67 3.67
CA GLY A 246 -7.10 -0.18 2.57
C GLY A 246 -6.46 0.10 1.22
N SER A 247 -5.55 1.07 1.09
CA SER A 247 -4.76 1.29 -0.14
C SER A 247 -4.00 0.02 -0.54
N PRO A 248 -4.14 -0.46 -1.80
CA PRO A 248 -3.49 -1.69 -2.23
C PRO A 248 -1.98 -1.51 -2.39
N TRP A 249 -1.23 -2.54 -2.00
CA TRP A 249 0.19 -2.68 -2.31
C TRP A 249 0.33 -3.51 -3.58
N LEU A 250 0.62 -2.84 -4.69
CA LEU A 250 0.60 -3.43 -6.01
C LEU A 250 2.02 -3.73 -6.50
N ILE A 251 2.32 -5.00 -6.76
CA ILE A 251 3.40 -5.34 -7.68
C ILE A 251 2.92 -4.91 -9.07
N PRO A 252 3.61 -3.97 -9.76
CA PRO A 252 3.18 -3.51 -11.08
C PRO A 252 3.13 -4.66 -12.09
N GLY A 253 2.06 -4.74 -12.86
CA GLY A 253 1.95 -5.70 -13.97
C GLY A 253 3.07 -5.51 -14.99
N GLN A 254 3.49 -6.58 -15.63
CA GLN A 254 4.49 -6.50 -16.70
C GLN A 254 3.89 -5.86 -17.95
N ALA A 255 4.59 -4.90 -18.56
CA ALA A 255 4.11 -4.18 -19.73
C ALA A 255 3.75 -5.11 -20.91
N GLY A 256 2.49 -5.05 -21.39
CA GLY A 256 1.97 -5.81 -22.53
C GLY A 256 0.51 -5.46 -22.82
N PRO A 257 -0.08 -5.84 -23.95
CA PRO A 257 -1.40 -5.37 -24.37
C PRO A 257 -2.60 -5.81 -23.50
N SER A 258 -2.36 -6.65 -22.47
CA SER A 258 -3.32 -7.02 -21.42
C SER A 258 -2.74 -6.86 -20.01
N HIS A 259 -1.68 -6.07 -19.82
CA HIS A 259 -0.82 -6.08 -18.63
C HIS A 259 -0.87 -4.80 -17.80
N ASP A 260 -1.97 -4.05 -17.85
CA ASP A 260 -2.21 -2.94 -16.92
C ASP A 260 -2.65 -3.45 -15.51
N GLU A 261 -2.82 -4.77 -15.35
CA GLU A 261 -3.26 -5.37 -14.09
C GLU A 261 -2.08 -5.56 -13.15
N GLY A 262 -2.18 -4.97 -11.95
CA GLY A 262 -1.23 -5.21 -10.86
C GLY A 262 -1.60 -6.43 -10.03
N GLU A 263 -0.66 -6.90 -9.24
CA GLU A 263 -0.86 -7.96 -8.23
C GLU A 263 -0.92 -7.33 -6.85
N VAL A 264 -2.07 -7.44 -6.18
CA VAL A 264 -2.26 -6.95 -4.81
C VAL A 264 -1.70 -7.98 -3.85
N ILE A 265 -0.64 -7.60 -3.12
CA ILE A 265 0.02 -8.44 -2.12
C ILE A 265 -0.19 -7.95 -0.69
N GLY A 266 -0.86 -6.81 -0.51
CA GLY A 266 -1.16 -6.20 0.78
C GLY A 266 -2.13 -5.03 0.65
N VAL A 267 -2.60 -4.54 1.79
CA VAL A 267 -3.37 -3.28 1.90
C VAL A 267 -2.90 -2.52 3.13
N ILE A 268 -2.96 -1.19 3.14
CA ILE A 268 -2.68 -0.42 4.36
C ILE A 268 -3.69 -0.81 5.45
N GLY A 269 -3.18 -1.43 6.51
CA GLY A 269 -3.94 -2.00 7.62
C GLY A 269 -3.00 -2.77 8.54
N GLY A 270 -3.52 -3.69 9.36
CA GLY A 270 -2.70 -4.51 10.25
C GLY A 270 -2.21 -3.76 11.47
N PHE A 271 -0.91 -3.79 11.74
CA PHE A 271 -0.32 -3.17 12.93
C PHE A 271 -0.77 -1.72 13.09
N GLU A 272 -1.41 -1.42 14.25
CA GLU A 272 -1.96 -0.10 14.58
C GLU A 272 -2.86 0.48 13.47
N THR A 273 -3.69 -0.38 12.86
CA THR A 273 -4.61 -0.05 11.75
C THR A 273 -3.94 0.62 10.54
N GLY A 274 -2.65 0.32 10.31
CA GLY A 274 -1.86 0.85 9.20
C GLY A 274 -0.61 1.61 9.60
N GLY A 275 -0.44 1.98 10.88
CA GLY A 275 0.77 2.61 11.43
C GLY A 275 0.50 3.82 12.30
N TYR A 276 1.54 4.30 13.00
CA TYR A 276 1.46 5.47 13.88
C TYR A 276 1.78 6.81 13.19
N THR A 277 2.36 6.77 12.01
CA THR A 277 2.83 7.98 11.31
C THR A 277 2.45 7.92 9.85
N ASP A 278 2.27 9.08 9.24
CA ASP A 278 1.91 9.20 7.82
C ASP A 278 3.01 8.72 6.86
N ASP A 279 4.22 8.46 7.36
CA ASP A 279 5.39 8.13 6.54
C ASP A 279 5.76 6.64 6.59
N VAL A 280 5.09 5.85 7.42
CA VAL A 280 5.33 4.41 7.57
C VAL A 280 3.99 3.67 7.61
N SER A 281 3.78 2.77 6.66
CA SER A 281 2.55 1.97 6.58
C SER A 281 2.83 0.49 6.78
N TYR A 282 1.83 -0.21 7.29
CA TYR A 282 1.84 -1.65 7.53
C TYR A 282 0.73 -2.35 6.77
N SER A 283 0.91 -3.65 6.57
CA SER A 283 -0.10 -4.56 6.00
C SER A 283 0.00 -5.92 6.67
N SER A 284 -1.13 -6.57 6.86
CA SER A 284 -1.12 -8.02 7.08
C SER A 284 -0.43 -8.70 5.90
N TYR A 285 0.36 -9.76 6.17
CA TYR A 285 0.96 -10.57 5.10
C TYR A 285 -0.12 -11.37 4.37
N PHE A 286 -0.17 -11.24 3.05
CA PHE A 286 -1.12 -11.99 2.22
C PHE A 286 -0.60 -13.41 1.98
N GLY A 287 -0.90 -14.32 2.92
CA GLY A 287 -0.64 -15.75 2.82
C GLY A 287 -1.89 -16.56 2.54
N ASP A 288 -1.79 -17.87 2.78
CA ASP A 288 -2.90 -18.84 2.60
C ASP A 288 -4.22 -18.39 3.21
N ARG A 289 -4.17 -17.73 4.38
CA ARG A 289 -5.36 -17.27 5.12
C ARG A 289 -6.14 -16.20 4.34
N VAL A 290 -5.45 -15.27 3.70
CA VAL A 290 -6.09 -14.27 2.83
C VAL A 290 -6.63 -14.93 1.57
N GLY A 291 -5.91 -15.92 1.00
CA GLY A 291 -6.41 -16.75 -0.09
C GLY A 291 -7.69 -17.50 0.25
N ASP A 292 -7.81 -18.06 1.48
CA ASP A 292 -9.01 -18.71 1.99
C ASP A 292 -10.17 -17.72 2.13
N LEU A 293 -9.91 -16.53 2.66
CA LEU A 293 -10.89 -15.45 2.79
C LEU A 293 -11.43 -15.01 1.42
N TYR A 294 -10.54 -14.85 0.43
CA TYR A 294 -10.95 -14.55 -0.94
C TYR A 294 -11.85 -15.65 -1.53
N ARG A 295 -11.49 -16.93 -1.33
CA ARG A 295 -12.31 -18.06 -1.80
C ARG A 295 -13.69 -18.05 -1.12
N ALA A 296 -13.76 -17.70 0.15
CA ALA A 296 -15.04 -17.55 0.87
C ALA A 296 -15.88 -16.41 0.27
N ALA A 297 -15.27 -15.26 -0.03
CA ALA A 297 -15.94 -14.13 -0.67
C ALA A 297 -16.50 -14.49 -2.05
N VAL A 298 -15.73 -15.21 -2.88
CA VAL A 298 -16.18 -15.74 -4.18
C VAL A 298 -17.35 -16.70 -4.02
N ALA A 299 -17.30 -17.60 -3.02
CA ALA A 299 -18.39 -18.55 -2.75
C ALA A 299 -19.67 -17.82 -2.28
N ASP A 300 -19.55 -16.74 -1.54
CA ASP A 300 -20.69 -15.94 -1.09
C ASP A 300 -21.30 -15.12 -2.23
N ASP A 301 -20.48 -14.56 -3.11
CA ASP A 301 -20.95 -13.88 -4.32
C ASP A 301 -21.72 -14.82 -5.25
N ALA A 302 -21.31 -16.08 -5.38
CA ALA A 302 -21.96 -17.08 -6.23
C ALA A 302 -23.38 -17.47 -5.77
N LYS A 303 -23.76 -17.20 -4.51
CA LYS A 303 -25.09 -17.50 -3.94
C LYS A 303 -26.15 -16.44 -4.30
N ARG A 304 -25.77 -15.34 -4.90
CA ARG A 304 -26.62 -14.21 -5.31
C ARG A 304 -26.99 -14.31 -6.80
#